data_31e96c9c9492023ba5209e8d1414cfd3
#
_entry.id   31e96c9c9492023ba5209e8d1414cfd3
#
_cell.length_a   1.000
_cell.length_b   1.000
_cell.length_c   1.000
_cell.angle_alpha   90.00
_cell.angle_beta   90.00
_cell.angle_gamma   90.00
#
_symmetry.space_group_name_H-M   'P 1'
#
loop_
_entity.id
_entity.type
_entity.pdbx_description
1 polymer ?
#
loop_
_entity_poly.entity_id
_entity_poly.type
_entity_poly.pdbx_seq_one_letter_code
_entity_poly.pdbx_strand_id
1 'polypeptide(L)'
;MIDAFTAACSSGEVTELVPRLDPSVMGWADVGGSLPSVSRPTIGSQSVAEGVLRFFRPGSGTTLVARTVNGEPGIIAFRNGAVFAVLALTVKHGLITRLYAQANPRKLAHVRYTLDQEC
;
A
#
# COMPACT_ATOMS: atom_id res chain seq x y z
N MET A 1 -9.00 -7.62 9.09
CA MET A 1 -9.07 -6.55 8.07
C MET A 1 -7.86 -6.52 7.18
N ILE A 2 -6.67 -6.39 7.74
CA ILE A 2 -5.45 -6.29 6.93
C ILE A 2 -5.19 -7.54 6.08
N ASP A 3 -5.49 -8.72 6.61
CA ASP A 3 -5.32 -9.97 5.87
C ASP A 3 -6.26 -10.05 4.67
N ALA A 4 -7.51 -9.59 4.85
CA ALA A 4 -8.48 -9.56 3.76
C ALA A 4 -8.07 -8.58 2.67
N PHE A 5 -7.54 -7.41 3.06
CA PHE A 5 -7.02 -6.43 2.11
C PHE A 5 -5.83 -7.00 1.34
N THR A 6 -4.89 -7.64 2.05
CA THR A 6 -3.71 -8.26 1.44
C THR A 6 -4.11 -9.34 0.44
N ALA A 7 -5.07 -10.18 0.82
CA ALA A 7 -5.58 -11.22 -0.07
C ALA A 7 -6.24 -10.62 -1.32
N ALA A 8 -7.01 -9.55 -1.15
CA ALA A 8 -7.65 -8.87 -2.27
C ALA A 8 -6.62 -8.25 -3.23
N CYS A 9 -5.54 -7.66 -2.70
CA CYS A 9 -4.44 -7.17 -3.52
C CYS A 9 -3.76 -8.29 -4.30
N SER A 10 -3.57 -9.44 -3.66
CA SER A 10 -2.92 -10.59 -4.29
C SER A 10 -3.78 -11.23 -5.37
N SER A 11 -5.12 -11.15 -5.25
CA SER A 11 -6.03 -11.67 -6.28
C SER A 11 -5.99 -10.86 -7.57
N GLY A 12 -5.65 -9.58 -7.47
CA GLY A 12 -5.62 -8.68 -8.62
C GLY A 12 -7.00 -8.25 -9.10
N GLU A 13 -8.05 -8.52 -8.31
CA GLU A 13 -9.43 -8.22 -8.70
C GLU A 13 -9.92 -6.95 -8.00
N VAL A 14 -10.23 -5.92 -8.79
CA VAL A 14 -10.79 -4.66 -8.28
C VAL A 14 -12.07 -4.92 -7.49
N THR A 15 -12.91 -5.83 -7.96
CA THR A 15 -14.19 -6.17 -7.33
C THR A 15 -14.03 -6.75 -5.93
N GLU A 16 -12.89 -7.35 -5.61
CA GLU A 16 -12.60 -7.86 -4.26
C GLU A 16 -12.01 -6.78 -3.36
N LEU A 17 -11.34 -5.81 -3.95
CA LEU A 17 -10.66 -4.76 -3.20
C LEU A 17 -11.62 -3.62 -2.81
N VAL A 18 -12.50 -3.21 -3.71
CA VAL A 18 -13.43 -2.10 -3.49
C VAL A 18 -14.24 -2.25 -2.19
N PRO A 19 -14.79 -3.44 -1.84
CA PRO A 19 -15.55 -3.57 -0.60
C PRO A 19 -14.75 -3.36 0.68
N ARG A 20 -13.41 -3.39 0.60
CA ARG A 20 -12.53 -3.17 1.76
C ARG A 20 -12.24 -1.69 1.98
N LEU A 21 -12.64 -0.84 1.04
CA LEU A 21 -12.34 0.58 1.06
C LEU A 21 -13.62 1.37 1.35
N ASP A 22 -13.47 2.41 2.18
CA ASP A 22 -14.57 3.37 2.38
C ASP A 22 -14.88 4.04 1.04
N PRO A 23 -16.17 4.30 0.71
CA PRO A 23 -16.50 5.01 -0.52
C PRO A 23 -15.81 6.37 -0.68
N SER A 24 -15.44 6.99 0.42
CA SER A 24 -14.74 8.28 0.44
C SER A 24 -13.24 8.13 0.68
N VAL A 25 -12.68 6.93 0.51
CA VAL A 25 -11.26 6.66 0.77
C VAL A 25 -10.37 7.60 -0.04
N MET A 26 -9.27 8.03 0.58
CA MET A 26 -8.27 8.86 -0.08
C MET A 26 -6.94 8.10 -0.07
N GLY A 27 -6.28 8.10 -1.22
CA GLY A 27 -5.00 7.44 -1.37
C GLY A 27 -3.92 8.38 -1.90
N TRP A 28 -2.71 8.26 -1.35
CA TRP A 28 -1.53 9.01 -1.80
C TRP A 28 -0.43 8.04 -2.14
N ALA A 29 0.40 8.42 -3.11
CA ALA A 29 1.60 7.64 -3.46
C ALA A 29 2.80 8.57 -3.60
N ASP A 30 3.89 8.23 -2.93
CA ASP A 30 5.17 8.91 -3.08
C ASP A 30 6.14 7.95 -3.76
N VAL A 31 6.39 8.18 -5.05
CA VAL A 31 7.30 7.33 -5.84
C VAL A 31 8.67 7.97 -6.01
N GLY A 32 8.86 9.19 -5.50
CA GLY A 32 10.10 9.94 -5.65
C GLY A 32 10.23 10.58 -7.03
N GLY A 33 11.38 11.22 -7.26
CA GLY A 33 11.66 11.88 -8.52
C GLY A 33 10.96 13.22 -8.66
N SER A 34 10.80 13.67 -9.89
CA SER A 34 10.27 14.99 -10.21
C SER A 34 8.75 15.03 -10.38
N LEU A 35 8.06 13.92 -10.16
CA LEU A 35 6.61 13.87 -10.35
C LEU A 35 5.90 14.45 -9.13
N PRO A 36 4.99 15.43 -9.30
CA PRO A 36 4.27 16.04 -8.19
C PRO A 36 3.08 15.17 -7.74
N SER A 37 3.27 13.88 -7.66
CA SER A 37 2.19 12.94 -7.41
C SER A 37 1.68 12.94 -5.97
N VAL A 38 2.47 13.46 -5.02
CA VAL A 38 2.13 13.43 -3.60
C VAL A 38 1.08 14.48 -3.24
N SER A 39 0.98 15.56 -4.01
CA SER A 39 0.12 16.69 -3.66
C SER A 39 -1.36 16.46 -3.95
N ARG A 40 -1.70 15.42 -4.72
CA ARG A 40 -3.09 15.15 -5.09
C ARG A 40 -3.48 13.73 -4.70
N PRO A 41 -4.40 13.57 -3.75
CA PRO A 41 -4.90 12.25 -3.43
C PRO A 41 -5.79 11.69 -4.53
N THR A 42 -5.77 10.37 -4.67
CA THR A 42 -6.79 9.66 -5.43
C THR A 42 -7.99 9.50 -4.50
N ILE A 43 -9.18 9.82 -4.97
CA ILE A 43 -10.39 9.80 -4.14
C ILE A 43 -11.38 8.78 -4.68
N GLY A 44 -11.97 8.00 -3.78
CA GLY A 44 -12.99 7.04 -4.10
C GLY A 44 -12.46 5.61 -4.17
N SER A 45 -13.31 4.66 -3.76
CA SER A 45 -12.90 3.25 -3.64
C SER A 45 -12.48 2.64 -4.97
N GLN A 46 -13.19 2.93 -6.05
CA GLN A 46 -12.85 2.39 -7.37
C GLN A 46 -11.48 2.88 -7.84
N SER A 47 -11.25 4.19 -7.78
CA SER A 47 -9.99 4.79 -8.24
C SER A 47 -8.81 4.37 -7.39
N VAL A 48 -8.99 4.30 -6.07
CA VAL A 48 -7.94 3.86 -5.15
C VAL A 48 -7.61 2.38 -5.40
N ALA A 49 -8.63 1.54 -5.57
CA ALA A 49 -8.42 0.12 -5.84
C ALA A 49 -7.64 -0.09 -7.13
N GLU A 50 -7.98 0.62 -8.19
CA GLU A 50 -7.27 0.53 -9.46
C GLU A 50 -5.82 0.97 -9.33
N GLY A 51 -5.58 2.04 -8.55
CA GLY A 51 -4.23 2.52 -8.29
C GLY A 51 -3.38 1.52 -7.52
N VAL A 52 -3.96 0.91 -6.48
CA VAL A 52 -3.27 -0.12 -5.69
C VAL A 52 -2.90 -1.30 -6.56
N LEU A 53 -3.82 -1.78 -7.39
CA LEU A 53 -3.58 -2.95 -8.22
C LEU A 53 -2.57 -2.69 -9.33
N ARG A 54 -2.42 -1.45 -9.78
CA ARG A 54 -1.34 -1.09 -10.70
C ARG A 54 0.04 -1.26 -10.08
N PHE A 55 0.15 -0.97 -8.76
CA PHE A 55 1.39 -1.18 -8.02
C PHE A 55 1.69 -2.66 -7.81
N PHE A 56 0.66 -3.47 -7.55
CA PHE A 56 0.83 -4.84 -7.08
C PHE A 56 0.20 -5.85 -8.02
N ARG A 57 0.52 -5.75 -9.31
CA ARG A 57 0.00 -6.69 -10.30
C ARG A 57 0.35 -8.13 -9.96
N PRO A 58 -0.60 -9.07 -10.02
CA PRO A 58 -0.28 -10.50 -9.93
C PRO A 58 0.75 -10.87 -10.99
N GLY A 59 1.72 -11.70 -10.61
CA GLY A 59 2.77 -12.11 -11.53
C GLY A 59 3.93 -11.14 -11.68
N SER A 60 3.90 -9.99 -10.98
CA SER A 60 5.00 -9.01 -11.02
C SER A 60 6.20 -9.40 -10.16
N GLY A 61 6.11 -10.49 -9.40
CA GLY A 61 7.14 -10.90 -8.44
C GLY A 61 7.06 -10.13 -7.13
N THR A 62 5.96 -9.44 -6.88
CA THR A 62 5.75 -8.69 -5.65
C THR A 62 5.12 -9.56 -4.58
N THR A 63 5.72 -9.59 -3.38
CA THR A 63 5.19 -10.29 -2.21
C THR A 63 4.72 -9.26 -1.20
N LEU A 64 3.51 -9.43 -0.68
CA LEU A 64 2.91 -8.54 0.28
C LEU A 64 2.92 -9.17 1.67
N VAL A 65 3.39 -8.43 2.67
CA VAL A 65 3.47 -8.90 4.05
C VAL A 65 2.78 -7.86 4.93
N ALA A 66 1.77 -8.29 5.70
CA ALA A 66 1.10 -7.43 6.66
C ALA A 66 2.05 -7.14 7.83
N ARG A 67 2.21 -5.87 8.18
CA ARG A 67 3.06 -5.42 9.27
C ARG A 67 2.50 -4.15 9.89
N THR A 68 2.84 -3.92 11.16
CA THR A 68 2.59 -2.63 11.78
C THR A 68 3.64 -1.64 11.32
N VAL A 69 3.19 -0.47 10.84
CA VAL A 69 4.06 0.60 10.37
C VAL A 69 3.77 1.83 11.22
N ASN A 70 4.73 2.24 12.05
CA ASN A 70 4.57 3.38 12.96
C ASN A 70 3.32 3.27 13.83
N GLY A 71 3.03 2.06 14.34
CA GLY A 71 1.87 1.83 15.19
C GLY A 71 0.56 1.68 14.45
N GLU A 72 0.56 1.79 13.13
CA GLU A 72 -0.65 1.67 12.31
C GLU A 72 -0.61 0.38 11.47
N PRO A 73 -1.76 -0.16 11.10
CA PRO A 73 -1.79 -1.29 10.17
C PRO A 73 -1.09 -0.92 8.86
N GLY A 74 -0.33 -1.84 8.32
CA GLY A 74 0.38 -1.58 7.08
C GLY A 74 0.71 -2.84 6.32
N ILE A 75 1.25 -2.65 5.12
CA ILE A 75 1.71 -3.73 4.25
C ILE A 75 3.08 -3.34 3.73
N ILE A 76 4.01 -4.28 3.76
CA ILE A 76 5.31 -4.11 3.12
C ILE A 76 5.31 -4.95 1.86
N ALA A 77 5.62 -4.31 0.73
CA ALA A 77 5.74 -4.99 -0.56
C ALA A 77 7.20 -5.24 -0.86
N PHE A 78 7.53 -6.50 -1.12
CA PHE A 78 8.87 -6.91 -1.50
C PHE A 78 8.89 -7.30 -2.98
N ARG A 79 9.97 -6.94 -3.66
CA ARG A 79 10.21 -7.35 -5.04
C ARG A 79 11.66 -7.76 -5.15
N ASN A 80 11.90 -9.00 -5.63
CA ASN A 80 13.24 -9.57 -5.71
C ASN A 80 13.98 -9.56 -4.37
N GLY A 81 13.25 -9.81 -3.27
CA GLY A 81 13.82 -9.87 -1.93
C GLY A 81 14.10 -8.51 -1.28
N ALA A 82 13.77 -7.41 -1.95
CA ALA A 82 14.00 -6.06 -1.43
C ALA A 82 12.68 -5.32 -1.23
N VAL A 83 12.64 -4.41 -0.26
CA VAL A 83 11.46 -3.58 -0.03
C VAL A 83 11.24 -2.69 -1.25
N PHE A 84 10.06 -2.81 -1.85
CA PHE A 84 9.64 -2.04 -3.02
C PHE A 84 8.73 -0.88 -2.61
N ALA A 85 7.85 -1.12 -1.65
CA ALA A 85 6.91 -0.11 -1.19
C ALA A 85 6.42 -0.44 0.21
N VAL A 86 5.96 0.58 0.92
CA VAL A 86 5.31 0.43 2.22
C VAL A 86 3.97 1.14 2.15
N LEU A 87 2.90 0.45 2.52
CA LEU A 87 1.57 1.04 2.59
C LEU A 87 1.18 1.22 4.05
N ALA A 88 0.83 2.46 4.41
CA ALA A 88 0.24 2.77 5.70
C ALA A 88 -1.27 2.94 5.51
N LEU A 89 -2.05 2.30 6.36
CA LEU A 89 -3.49 2.25 6.24
C LEU A 89 -4.16 2.87 7.47
N THR A 90 -5.19 3.67 7.27
CA THR A 90 -6.08 4.10 8.34
C THR A 90 -7.38 3.34 8.17
N VAL A 91 -7.78 2.63 9.23
CA VAL A 91 -8.98 1.79 9.23
C VAL A 91 -9.99 2.36 10.22
N LYS A 92 -11.22 2.53 9.77
CA LYS A 92 -12.34 2.94 10.63
C LYS A 92 -13.56 2.10 10.28
N HIS A 93 -14.22 1.56 11.31
CA HIS A 93 -15.44 0.75 11.14
C HIS A 93 -15.26 -0.41 10.15
N GLY A 94 -14.06 -1.01 10.16
CA GLY A 94 -13.76 -2.14 9.30
C GLY A 94 -13.43 -1.80 7.85
N LEU A 95 -13.35 -0.51 7.51
CA LEU A 95 -13.03 -0.05 6.16
C LEU A 95 -11.79 0.82 6.16
N ILE A 96 -11.03 0.77 5.07
CA ILE A 96 -9.85 1.62 4.89
C ILE A 96 -10.32 2.99 4.43
N THR A 97 -10.03 4.02 5.23
CA THR A 97 -10.41 5.40 4.95
C THR A 97 -9.28 6.21 4.34
N ARG A 98 -8.02 5.81 4.60
CA ARG A 98 -6.84 6.45 4.03
C ARG A 98 -5.79 5.40 3.73
N LEU A 99 -5.07 5.62 2.64
CA LEU A 99 -3.98 4.75 2.22
C LEU A 99 -2.83 5.61 1.71
N TYR A 100 -1.65 5.41 2.29
CA TYR A 100 -0.45 6.11 1.85
C TYR A 100 0.57 5.08 1.40
N ALA A 101 0.97 5.16 0.14
CA ALA A 101 1.98 4.28 -0.44
C ALA A 101 3.32 5.01 -0.55
N GLN A 102 4.33 4.50 0.13
CA GLN A 102 5.69 5.02 0.07
C GLN A 102 6.53 4.10 -0.80
N ALA A 103 6.91 4.56 -1.98
CA ALA A 103 7.76 3.83 -2.90
C ALA A 103 9.00 4.66 -3.30
N ASN A 104 9.29 5.73 -2.57
CA ASN A 104 10.46 6.57 -2.79
C ASN A 104 11.71 5.84 -2.28
N PRO A 105 12.70 5.52 -3.14
CA PRO A 105 13.87 4.75 -2.72
C PRO A 105 14.65 5.37 -1.55
N ARG A 106 14.72 6.69 -1.49
CA ARG A 106 15.43 7.39 -0.41
C ARG A 106 14.79 7.13 0.95
N LYS A 107 13.45 7.17 1.00
CA LYS A 107 12.71 6.94 2.23
C LYS A 107 12.65 5.46 2.58
N LEU A 108 12.63 4.59 1.58
CA LEU A 108 12.64 3.15 1.80
C LEU A 108 13.96 2.64 2.37
N ALA A 109 15.07 3.31 2.13
CA ALA A 109 16.35 2.93 2.72
C ALA A 109 16.29 2.93 4.26
N HIS A 110 15.58 3.89 4.84
CA HIS A 110 15.36 3.94 6.29
C HIS A 110 14.50 2.76 6.78
N VAL A 111 13.47 2.41 6.04
CA VAL A 111 12.61 1.26 6.36
C VAL A 111 13.41 -0.03 6.34
N ARG A 112 14.25 -0.22 5.31
CA ARG A 112 15.12 -1.41 5.20
C ARG A 112 16.04 -1.54 6.40
N TYR A 113 16.63 -0.44 6.83
CA TYR A 113 17.49 -0.43 8.00
C TYR A 113 16.73 -0.85 9.26
N THR A 114 15.53 -0.31 9.46
CA THR A 114 14.69 -0.66 10.61
C THR A 114 14.31 -2.14 10.61
N LEU A 115 13.95 -2.68 9.45
CA LEU A 115 13.60 -4.09 9.32
C LEU A 115 14.79 -4.99 9.63
N ASP A 116 15.99 -4.64 9.15
CA ASP A 116 17.21 -5.39 9.43
C ASP A 116 17.54 -5.39 10.92
N GLN A 117 17.25 -4.30 11.62
CA GLN A 117 17.49 -4.21 13.06
C GLN A 117 16.50 -5.09 13.85
N GLU A 118 15.31 -5.31 13.34
CA GLU A 118 14.28 -6.15 13.99
C GLU A 118 14.56 -7.65 13.83
N CYS A 119 15.36 -8.01 12.88
CA CYS A 119 15.76 -9.40 12.68
C CYS A 119 17.01 -9.72 13.50
#